data_9bc3dce831acefe30d789872dadd6375
#
_entry.id   9bc3dce831acefe30d789872dadd6375
#
_cell.length_a   1.000
_cell.length_b   1.000
_cell.length_c   1.000
_cell.angle_alpha   90.00
_cell.angle_beta   90.00
_cell.angle_gamma   90.00
#
_symmetry.space_group_name_H-M   'P 1'
#
loop_
_entity.id
_entity.type
_entity.pdbx_description
1 polymer ?
#
loop_
_entity_poly.entity_id
_entity_poly.type
_entity_poly.pdbx_seq_one_letter_code
_entity_poly.pdbx_strand_id
1 'polypeptide(L)'
;MANASSEPKGGGKLLSFVGLGFWQTWWMVAMCTDVLLPNPASTPFHLSLSALLLIASCLGYAVVVLLGRLDLKGRIGFGGVQALTGVLSVAGSVGMGVVAHTGLLTVGGGALFVIAVAAFSLGNALLLVSWGTLWSTLATGYVGRLLCVSYTAAFVLFFFVRALPLSAAIAASALLPLASLVGYSFAQRAPRRAPVHQHATWDAVPVAKALVALFVANAVWGVSQKVLTGTSASVDLAFAFGGLCLLAFTAYLFVAAPTDEPTALYRPILPALACGFALVFVLPPEDLFLGEGIMIFGGYCLDMFIMLVSSDVAFRARKPVVLVFGTALFVARAGSLLGTLAGEALANMQASTVGVAFACIACLVVAGTLLFSSSELDRMYRVHVEPSADSLYEEKCAAIAAACGLTARELEVLGLLARGRSAPFIADELCIALGTAKNHVSSIYRKVGVRDRQSLHNMIERESLR
;
A
#
# COMPACT_ATOMS: atom_id res chain seq x y z
N MET A 1 6.50 -30.80 -6.93
CA MET A 1 5.09 -30.87 -6.49
C MET A 1 5.06 -30.42 -5.02
N ALA A 2 4.97 -29.13 -4.77
CA ALA A 2 4.85 -28.60 -3.42
C ALA A 2 3.38 -28.55 -3.06
N ASN A 3 3.05 -29.14 -1.93
CA ASN A 3 1.77 -29.22 -1.31
C ASN A 3 0.92 -27.94 -1.48
N ALA A 4 -0.19 -28.07 -2.16
CA ALA A 4 -1.32 -27.16 -2.05
C ALA A 4 -1.84 -27.24 -0.62
N SER A 5 -1.27 -26.40 0.27
CA SER A 5 -1.72 -26.26 1.65
C SER A 5 -3.10 -25.66 1.66
N SER A 6 -4.02 -26.47 2.13
CA SER A 6 -5.37 -26.20 2.64
C SER A 6 -5.76 -24.70 2.67
N GLU A 7 -6.53 -24.31 1.68
CA GLU A 7 -7.28 -23.05 1.74
C GLU A 7 -8.22 -23.04 2.93
N PRO A 8 -8.23 -22.01 3.77
CA PRO A 8 -9.20 -21.90 4.85
C PRO A 8 -10.61 -21.78 4.26
N LYS A 9 -11.48 -22.74 4.59
CA LYS A 9 -12.89 -22.75 4.21
C LYS A 9 -13.67 -21.74 5.06
N GLY A 10 -14.50 -20.91 4.43
CA GLY A 10 -15.62 -20.24 5.09
C GLY A 10 -15.50 -18.72 5.28
N GLY A 11 -16.54 -18.10 5.82
CA GLY A 11 -16.81 -16.65 5.94
C GLY A 11 -15.70 -15.77 6.51
N GLY A 12 -14.68 -16.31 7.19
CA GLY A 12 -13.52 -15.57 7.62
C GLY A 12 -12.62 -15.02 6.48
N LYS A 13 -12.65 -15.66 5.30
CA LYS A 13 -11.96 -15.14 4.10
C LYS A 13 -12.63 -13.84 3.61
N LEU A 14 -13.96 -13.82 3.52
CA LEU A 14 -14.69 -12.63 3.05
C LEU A 14 -14.45 -11.44 3.99
N LEU A 15 -14.48 -11.65 5.31
CA LEU A 15 -14.24 -10.58 6.28
C LEU A 15 -12.81 -10.02 6.22
N SER A 16 -11.82 -10.86 5.91
CA SER A 16 -10.45 -10.39 5.70
C SER A 16 -10.29 -9.54 4.44
N PHE A 17 -11.08 -9.83 3.39
CA PHE A 17 -11.09 -9.03 2.17
C PHE A 17 -11.84 -7.71 2.33
N VAL A 18 -12.90 -7.66 3.11
CA VAL A 18 -13.75 -6.47 3.29
C VAL A 18 -13.29 -5.61 4.47
N GLY A 19 -12.46 -6.15 5.36
CA GLY A 19 -12.08 -5.47 6.61
C GLY A 19 -11.49 -4.07 6.44
N LEU A 20 -10.63 -3.86 5.45
CA LEU A 20 -10.12 -2.53 5.09
C LEU A 20 -11.23 -1.64 4.51
N GLY A 21 -12.22 -2.20 3.82
CA GLY A 21 -13.34 -1.46 3.25
C GLY A 21 -14.12 -0.69 4.32
N PHE A 22 -14.26 -1.22 5.53
CA PHE A 22 -14.86 -0.50 6.65
C PHE A 22 -14.04 0.74 7.04
N TRP A 23 -12.70 0.62 7.08
CA TRP A 23 -11.83 1.78 7.31
C TRP A 23 -11.97 2.80 6.19
N GLN A 24 -11.97 2.38 4.93
CA GLN A 24 -12.10 3.29 3.80
C GLN A 24 -13.45 3.99 3.79
N THR A 25 -14.54 3.27 4.08
CA THR A 25 -15.88 3.87 4.26
C THR A 25 -15.88 4.92 5.35
N TRP A 26 -15.29 4.61 6.50
CA TRP A 26 -15.18 5.55 7.62
C TRP A 26 -14.46 6.84 7.22
N TRP A 27 -13.36 6.73 6.47
CA TRP A 27 -12.63 7.88 5.93
C TRP A 27 -13.44 8.65 4.90
N MET A 28 -14.11 7.95 3.96
CA MET A 28 -15.00 8.57 2.96
C MET A 28 -16.15 9.35 3.60
N VAL A 29 -16.80 8.79 4.61
CA VAL A 29 -17.89 9.47 5.33
C VAL A 29 -17.38 10.75 5.99
N ALA A 30 -16.20 10.72 6.61
CA ALA A 30 -15.63 11.89 7.25
C ALA A 30 -15.21 13.00 6.27
N MET A 31 -14.70 12.63 5.10
CA MET A 31 -14.15 13.57 4.12
C MET A 31 -15.17 14.10 3.11
N CYS A 32 -16.20 13.29 2.80
CA CYS A 32 -17.06 13.49 1.64
C CYS A 32 -18.55 13.64 2.01
N THR A 33 -18.89 13.72 3.31
CA THR A 33 -20.28 13.90 3.75
C THR A 33 -20.38 14.91 4.89
N ASP A 34 -21.62 15.40 5.10
CA ASP A 34 -21.94 16.34 6.19
C ASP A 34 -22.29 15.62 7.52
N VAL A 35 -22.09 14.29 7.58
CA VAL A 35 -22.45 13.48 8.76
C VAL A 35 -21.70 13.91 10.01
N LEU A 36 -20.40 14.22 9.89
CA LEU A 36 -19.57 14.62 11.02
C LEU A 36 -19.45 16.14 11.20
N LEU A 37 -19.78 16.93 10.18
CA LEU A 37 -19.87 18.40 10.27
C LEU A 37 -20.79 18.95 9.18
N PRO A 38 -21.97 19.49 9.55
CA PRO A 38 -22.99 19.91 8.58
C PRO A 38 -22.68 21.23 7.87
N ASN A 39 -21.77 22.06 8.41
CA ASN A 39 -21.45 23.36 7.83
C ASN A 39 -19.96 23.69 7.95
N PRO A 40 -19.19 23.72 6.83
CA PRO A 40 -17.78 24.05 6.85
C PRO A 40 -17.44 25.45 7.37
N ALA A 41 -18.40 26.41 7.30
CA ALA A 41 -18.22 27.77 7.80
C ALA A 41 -18.18 27.89 9.35
N SER A 42 -18.56 26.84 10.06
CA SER A 42 -18.61 26.79 11.53
C SER A 42 -17.38 26.19 12.21
N THR A 43 -16.32 25.89 11.46
CA THR A 43 -15.10 25.39 12.09
C THR A 43 -14.34 26.45 12.87
N PRO A 44 -13.65 26.09 13.98
CA PRO A 44 -12.99 27.07 14.86
C PRO A 44 -11.91 27.92 14.20
N PHE A 45 -11.39 27.52 13.03
CA PHE A 45 -10.26 28.15 12.35
C PHE A 45 -10.59 28.69 10.97
N HIS A 46 -11.86 28.77 10.58
CA HIS A 46 -12.28 29.08 9.19
C HIS A 46 -11.69 28.17 8.12
N LEU A 47 -11.28 26.96 8.51
CA LEU A 47 -10.79 25.92 7.62
C LEU A 47 -11.91 24.92 7.29
N SER A 48 -11.89 24.33 6.12
CA SER A 48 -12.80 23.23 5.82
C SER A 48 -12.52 22.02 6.72
N LEU A 49 -13.54 21.17 6.95
CA LEU A 49 -13.35 19.92 7.70
C LEU A 49 -12.27 19.05 7.06
N SER A 50 -12.25 18.98 5.74
CA SER A 50 -11.23 18.21 5.01
C SER A 50 -9.82 18.72 5.28
N ALA A 51 -9.59 20.04 5.32
CA ALA A 51 -8.30 20.62 5.67
C ALA A 51 -7.90 20.29 7.12
N LEU A 52 -8.84 20.41 8.07
CA LEU A 52 -8.59 20.06 9.48
C LEU A 52 -8.24 18.58 9.66
N LEU A 53 -8.99 17.68 9.02
CA LEU A 53 -8.71 16.26 9.05
C LEU A 53 -7.36 15.91 8.42
N LEU A 54 -6.97 16.58 7.34
CA LEU A 54 -5.66 16.39 6.70
C LEU A 54 -4.51 16.89 7.57
N ILE A 55 -4.66 18.08 8.22
CA ILE A 55 -3.68 18.59 9.20
C ILE A 55 -3.51 17.59 10.34
N ALA A 56 -4.61 17.19 10.96
CA ALA A 56 -4.59 16.26 12.07
C ALA A 56 -4.04 14.88 11.66
N SER A 57 -4.32 14.42 10.42
CA SER A 57 -3.76 13.17 9.89
C SER A 57 -2.25 13.28 9.68
N CYS A 58 -1.73 14.39 9.16
CA CYS A 58 -0.29 14.63 9.07
C CYS A 58 0.37 14.54 10.45
N LEU A 59 -0.22 15.20 11.45
CA LEU A 59 0.26 15.11 12.83
C LEU A 59 0.17 13.69 13.39
N GLY A 60 -0.93 12.97 13.13
CA GLY A 60 -1.11 11.58 13.53
C GLY A 60 -0.05 10.65 12.95
N TYR A 61 0.24 10.74 11.66
CA TYR A 61 1.31 9.95 11.03
C TYR A 61 2.70 10.36 11.53
N ALA A 62 2.96 11.66 11.76
CA ALA A 62 4.21 12.12 12.35
C ALA A 62 4.43 11.52 13.76
N VAL A 63 3.39 11.50 14.59
CA VAL A 63 3.41 10.89 15.93
C VAL A 63 3.69 9.37 15.81
N VAL A 64 3.00 8.67 14.93
CA VAL A 64 3.19 7.23 14.72
C VAL A 64 4.62 6.92 14.25
N VAL A 65 5.19 7.72 13.34
CA VAL A 65 6.58 7.59 12.88
C VAL A 65 7.56 7.82 14.03
N LEU A 66 7.32 8.86 14.84
CA LEU A 66 8.17 9.17 16.00
C LEU A 66 8.14 8.06 17.04
N LEU A 67 6.95 7.56 17.39
CA LEU A 67 6.79 6.42 18.30
C LEU A 67 7.46 5.14 17.76
N GLY A 68 7.39 4.92 16.45
CA GLY A 68 8.08 3.82 15.80
C GLY A 68 9.61 3.92 15.87
N ARG A 69 10.16 5.14 15.82
CA ARG A 69 11.61 5.37 15.99
C ARG A 69 12.09 5.14 17.43
N LEU A 70 11.26 5.46 18.41
CA LEU A 70 11.57 5.29 19.82
C LEU A 70 11.46 3.84 20.30
N ASP A 71 11.18 2.90 19.41
CA ASP A 71 11.06 1.45 19.65
C ASP A 71 10.19 1.10 20.88
N LEU A 72 9.07 1.78 21.02
CA LEU A 72 8.10 1.55 22.09
C LEU A 72 7.35 0.22 21.98
N LYS A 73 7.65 -0.60 20.97
CA LYS A 73 7.03 -1.92 20.72
C LYS A 73 7.11 -2.87 21.93
N GLY A 74 8.14 -2.75 22.76
CA GLY A 74 8.29 -3.56 23.96
C GLY A 74 7.43 -3.10 25.15
N ARG A 75 6.87 -1.89 25.11
CA ARG A 75 6.13 -1.30 26.24
C ARG A 75 4.61 -1.39 26.13
N ILE A 76 4.09 -1.41 24.92
CA ILE A 76 2.65 -1.54 24.65
C ILE A 76 2.44 -2.83 23.87
N GLY A 77 1.82 -3.82 24.48
CA GLY A 77 1.47 -5.06 23.81
C GLY A 77 0.53 -4.82 22.63
N PHE A 78 0.55 -5.73 21.67
CA PHE A 78 -0.26 -5.66 20.44
C PHE A 78 -1.76 -5.40 20.70
N GLY A 79 -2.35 -6.08 21.69
CA GLY A 79 -3.74 -5.87 22.10
C GLY A 79 -4.01 -4.46 22.65
N GLY A 80 -3.04 -3.84 23.31
CA GLY A 80 -3.14 -2.47 23.82
C GLY A 80 -3.21 -1.44 22.69
N VAL A 81 -2.42 -1.62 21.62
CA VAL A 81 -2.47 -0.73 20.44
C VAL A 81 -3.83 -0.83 19.76
N GLN A 82 -4.39 -2.02 19.59
CA GLN A 82 -5.71 -2.21 18.98
C GLN A 82 -6.83 -1.60 19.82
N ALA A 83 -6.80 -1.81 21.15
CA ALA A 83 -7.78 -1.22 22.05
C ALA A 83 -7.71 0.33 22.00
N LEU A 84 -6.51 0.91 22.05
CA LEU A 84 -6.29 2.34 21.92
C LEU A 84 -6.82 2.86 20.58
N THR A 85 -6.52 2.17 19.48
CA THR A 85 -7.01 2.50 18.13
C THR A 85 -8.53 2.54 18.11
N GLY A 86 -9.19 1.52 18.67
CA GLY A 86 -10.65 1.45 18.73
C GLY A 86 -11.25 2.60 19.55
N VAL A 87 -10.71 2.85 20.74
CA VAL A 87 -11.18 3.94 21.63
C VAL A 87 -11.03 5.31 20.95
N LEU A 88 -9.87 5.60 20.37
CA LEU A 88 -9.60 6.89 19.71
C LEU A 88 -10.52 7.09 18.50
N SER A 89 -10.70 6.05 17.68
CA SER A 89 -11.53 6.12 16.48
C SER A 89 -13.00 6.35 16.82
N VAL A 90 -13.52 5.62 17.81
CA VAL A 90 -14.92 5.79 18.26
C VAL A 90 -15.11 7.15 18.93
N ALA A 91 -14.26 7.50 19.89
CA ALA A 91 -14.34 8.78 20.60
C ALA A 91 -14.22 9.97 19.63
N GLY A 92 -13.33 9.89 18.64
CA GLY A 92 -13.18 10.90 17.60
C GLY A 92 -14.45 11.05 16.75
N SER A 93 -15.01 9.95 16.24
CA SER A 93 -16.21 9.96 15.39
C SER A 93 -17.44 10.48 16.14
N VAL A 94 -17.71 9.95 17.34
CA VAL A 94 -18.82 10.38 18.17
C VAL A 94 -18.62 11.83 18.62
N GLY A 95 -17.41 12.19 19.07
CA GLY A 95 -17.10 13.54 19.53
C GLY A 95 -17.31 14.58 18.43
N MET A 96 -16.82 14.34 17.22
CA MET A 96 -17.05 15.24 16.07
C MET A 96 -18.54 15.37 15.77
N GLY A 97 -19.26 14.26 15.60
CA GLY A 97 -20.68 14.27 15.29
C GLY A 97 -21.53 14.96 16.37
N VAL A 98 -21.30 14.64 17.65
CA VAL A 98 -22.03 15.24 18.76
C VAL A 98 -21.74 16.74 18.84
N VAL A 99 -20.49 17.15 18.89
CA VAL A 99 -20.11 18.57 19.03
C VAL A 99 -20.65 19.42 17.87
N ALA A 100 -20.61 18.86 16.64
CA ALA A 100 -21.07 19.55 15.45
C ALA A 100 -22.61 19.75 15.42
N HIS A 101 -23.37 18.75 15.85
CA HIS A 101 -24.83 18.72 15.69
C HIS A 101 -25.61 19.20 16.96
N THR A 102 -24.94 19.34 18.10
CA THR A 102 -25.61 19.85 19.35
C THR A 102 -25.47 21.34 19.55
N GLY A 103 -24.87 22.08 18.61
CA GLY A 103 -24.65 23.52 18.77
C GLY A 103 -23.51 23.88 19.73
N LEU A 104 -22.78 22.91 20.28
CA LEU A 104 -21.65 23.15 21.17
C LEU A 104 -20.53 23.98 20.51
N LEU A 105 -20.38 23.89 19.20
CA LEU A 105 -19.39 24.70 18.44
C LEU A 105 -19.64 26.22 18.63
N THR A 106 -20.89 26.64 18.69
CA THR A 106 -21.27 28.06 18.84
C THR A 106 -21.10 28.59 20.26
N VAL A 107 -21.04 27.69 21.26
CA VAL A 107 -20.98 28.02 22.70
C VAL A 107 -19.59 27.82 23.30
N GLY A 108 -18.55 27.68 22.46
CA GLY A 108 -17.16 27.48 22.93
C GLY A 108 -16.63 26.06 22.85
N GLY A 109 -17.36 25.12 22.26
CA GLY A 109 -16.95 23.70 22.07
C GLY A 109 -15.85 23.46 21.02
N GLY A 110 -15.24 24.53 20.48
CA GLY A 110 -14.18 24.40 19.46
C GLY A 110 -13.00 23.57 19.92
N ALA A 111 -12.59 23.69 21.18
CA ALA A 111 -11.51 22.85 21.73
C ALA A 111 -11.87 21.35 21.76
N LEU A 112 -13.11 21.03 22.15
CA LEU A 112 -13.61 19.64 22.15
C LEU A 112 -13.65 19.08 20.74
N PHE A 113 -14.06 19.88 19.76
CA PHE A 113 -14.06 19.48 18.35
C PHE A 113 -12.63 19.15 17.86
N VAL A 114 -11.65 20.02 18.15
CA VAL A 114 -10.24 19.78 17.78
C VAL A 114 -9.70 18.52 18.44
N ILE A 115 -10.02 18.29 19.71
CA ILE A 115 -9.63 17.04 20.41
C ILE A 115 -10.27 15.81 19.72
N ALA A 116 -11.54 15.90 19.33
CA ALA A 116 -12.22 14.82 18.61
C ALA A 116 -11.58 14.56 17.23
N VAL A 117 -11.25 15.62 16.47
CA VAL A 117 -10.53 15.52 15.19
C VAL A 117 -9.15 14.89 15.38
N ALA A 118 -8.42 15.28 16.43
CA ALA A 118 -7.10 14.70 16.74
C ALA A 118 -7.22 13.21 17.11
N ALA A 119 -8.21 12.85 17.93
CA ALA A 119 -8.47 11.46 18.30
C ALA A 119 -8.84 10.60 17.06
N PHE A 120 -9.75 11.10 16.21
CA PHE A 120 -10.12 10.48 14.94
C PHE A 120 -8.89 10.22 14.06
N SER A 121 -8.07 11.25 13.86
CA SER A 121 -6.91 11.19 12.96
C SER A 121 -5.79 10.30 13.49
N LEU A 122 -5.55 10.29 14.82
CA LEU A 122 -4.60 9.37 15.43
C LEU A 122 -5.11 7.92 15.36
N GLY A 123 -6.39 7.68 15.61
CA GLY A 123 -7.04 6.38 15.43
C GLY A 123 -6.92 5.90 13.99
N ASN A 124 -7.16 6.79 13.02
CA ASN A 124 -6.98 6.51 11.59
C ASN A 124 -5.53 6.10 11.25
N ALA A 125 -4.53 6.83 11.74
CA ALA A 125 -3.13 6.53 11.49
C ALA A 125 -2.71 5.19 12.09
N LEU A 126 -3.11 4.90 13.33
CA LEU A 126 -2.82 3.63 14.00
C LEU A 126 -3.49 2.44 13.29
N LEU A 127 -4.76 2.59 12.88
CA LEU A 127 -5.51 1.55 12.19
C LEU A 127 -4.87 1.20 10.85
N LEU A 128 -4.54 2.21 10.04
CA LEU A 128 -3.96 1.98 8.71
C LEU A 128 -2.55 1.42 8.78
N VAL A 129 -1.72 1.87 9.73
CA VAL A 129 -0.39 1.29 9.96
C VAL A 129 -0.50 -0.15 10.48
N SER A 130 -1.53 -0.47 11.27
CA SER A 130 -1.79 -1.87 11.68
C SER A 130 -2.08 -2.76 10.47
N TRP A 131 -2.93 -2.33 9.54
CA TRP A 131 -3.14 -3.03 8.26
C TRP A 131 -1.84 -3.14 7.45
N GLY A 132 -1.02 -2.09 7.40
CA GLY A 132 0.29 -2.09 6.75
C GLY A 132 1.23 -3.16 7.30
N THR A 133 1.23 -3.40 8.62
CA THR A 133 2.04 -4.47 9.24
C THR A 133 1.61 -5.86 8.79
N LEU A 134 0.33 -6.06 8.52
CA LEU A 134 -0.18 -7.31 7.98
C LEU A 134 0.20 -7.49 6.51
N TRP A 135 -0.04 -6.45 5.68
CA TRP A 135 0.23 -6.54 4.24
C TRP A 135 1.69 -6.77 3.93
N SER A 136 2.62 -6.22 4.72
CA SER A 136 4.04 -6.49 4.57
C SER A 136 4.42 -7.96 4.76
N THR A 137 3.53 -8.80 5.31
CA THR A 137 3.74 -10.24 5.48
C THR A 137 3.01 -11.10 4.43
N LEU A 138 2.21 -10.48 3.56
CA LEU A 138 1.42 -11.17 2.54
C LEU A 138 2.04 -10.99 1.14
N ALA A 139 1.73 -11.90 0.21
CA ALA A 139 2.18 -11.78 -1.18
C ALA A 139 1.60 -10.54 -1.86
N THR A 140 2.40 -9.84 -2.66
CA THR A 140 2.04 -8.55 -3.29
C THR A 140 0.78 -8.65 -4.14
N GLY A 141 0.64 -9.68 -4.98
CA GLY A 141 -0.56 -9.89 -5.80
C GLY A 141 -1.82 -10.18 -4.97
N TYR A 142 -1.68 -10.87 -3.83
CA TYR A 142 -2.78 -11.07 -2.89
C TYR A 142 -3.22 -9.76 -2.23
N VAL A 143 -2.26 -8.92 -1.82
CA VAL A 143 -2.55 -7.60 -1.23
C VAL A 143 -3.27 -6.71 -2.23
N GLY A 144 -2.83 -6.66 -3.49
CA GLY A 144 -3.47 -5.87 -4.53
C GLY A 144 -4.94 -6.23 -4.74
N ARG A 145 -5.26 -7.52 -4.82
CA ARG A 145 -6.65 -8.00 -4.93
C ARG A 145 -7.49 -7.69 -3.69
N LEU A 146 -6.91 -7.85 -2.50
CA LEU A 146 -7.56 -7.52 -1.24
C LEU A 146 -7.91 -6.03 -1.17
N LEU A 147 -6.99 -5.15 -1.58
CA LEU A 147 -7.22 -3.71 -1.66
C LEU A 147 -8.38 -3.38 -2.60
N CYS A 148 -8.38 -3.92 -3.84
CA CYS A 148 -9.42 -3.65 -4.82
C CYS A 148 -10.81 -4.09 -4.34
N VAL A 149 -10.94 -5.29 -3.76
CA VAL A 149 -12.22 -5.77 -3.20
C VAL A 149 -12.65 -4.90 -2.04
N SER A 150 -11.73 -4.55 -1.13
CA SER A 150 -12.02 -3.72 0.03
C SER A 150 -12.52 -2.33 -0.37
N TYR A 151 -11.85 -1.69 -1.34
CA TYR A 151 -12.23 -0.36 -1.82
C TYR A 151 -13.56 -0.39 -2.59
N THR A 152 -13.81 -1.42 -3.41
CA THR A 152 -15.10 -1.62 -4.06
C THR A 152 -16.22 -1.78 -3.04
N ALA A 153 -16.01 -2.59 -2.00
CA ALA A 153 -16.97 -2.74 -0.91
C ALA A 153 -17.20 -1.42 -0.14
N ALA A 154 -16.16 -0.60 -0.02
CA ALA A 154 -16.26 0.70 0.65
C ALA A 154 -17.23 1.65 -0.07
N PHE A 155 -17.27 1.68 -1.39
CA PHE A 155 -18.24 2.48 -2.14
C PHE A 155 -19.69 2.04 -1.85
N VAL A 156 -19.94 0.75 -1.81
CA VAL A 156 -21.26 0.21 -1.48
C VAL A 156 -21.68 0.60 -0.05
N LEU A 157 -20.78 0.43 0.91
CA LEU A 157 -21.02 0.78 2.30
C LEU A 157 -21.18 2.30 2.49
N PHE A 158 -20.44 3.11 1.72
CA PHE A 158 -20.55 4.57 1.75
C PHE A 158 -21.96 5.04 1.40
N PHE A 159 -22.55 4.55 0.31
CA PHE A 159 -23.93 4.89 -0.06
C PHE A 159 -24.94 4.37 0.94
N PHE A 160 -24.69 3.18 1.54
CA PHE A 160 -25.54 2.66 2.60
C PHE A 160 -25.51 3.61 3.83
N VAL A 161 -24.34 4.06 4.30
CA VAL A 161 -24.25 4.98 5.45
C VAL A 161 -24.88 6.33 5.12
N ARG A 162 -24.69 6.83 3.89
CA ARG A 162 -25.26 8.10 3.44
C ARG A 162 -26.79 8.09 3.39
N ALA A 163 -27.39 6.93 3.15
CA ALA A 163 -28.86 6.75 3.14
C ALA A 163 -29.49 6.66 4.54
N LEU A 164 -28.66 6.54 5.60
CA LEU A 164 -29.17 6.45 6.98
C LEU A 164 -29.61 7.82 7.51
N PRO A 165 -30.58 7.85 8.46
CA PRO A 165 -30.84 9.02 9.27
C PRO A 165 -29.59 9.49 10.01
N LEU A 166 -29.42 10.81 10.24
CA LEU A 166 -28.20 11.41 10.78
C LEU A 166 -27.66 10.70 12.03
N SER A 167 -28.51 10.43 13.01
CA SER A 167 -28.11 9.75 14.26
C SER A 167 -27.57 8.33 14.00
N ALA A 168 -28.20 7.60 13.09
CA ALA A 168 -27.75 6.27 12.69
C ALA A 168 -26.46 6.33 11.86
N ALA A 169 -26.28 7.38 11.02
CA ALA A 169 -25.06 7.59 10.23
C ALA A 169 -23.85 7.91 11.14
N ILE A 170 -24.04 8.74 12.18
CA ILE A 170 -23.00 9.01 13.20
C ILE A 170 -22.66 7.71 13.96
N ALA A 171 -23.64 6.94 14.39
CA ALA A 171 -23.41 5.66 15.05
C ALA A 171 -22.69 4.66 14.13
N ALA A 172 -23.11 4.57 12.87
CA ALA A 172 -22.44 3.74 11.88
C ALA A 172 -20.98 4.16 11.68
N SER A 173 -20.71 5.46 11.56
CA SER A 173 -19.35 6.01 11.45
C SER A 173 -18.47 5.63 12.65
N ALA A 174 -19.02 5.56 13.86
CA ALA A 174 -18.29 5.14 15.05
C ALA A 174 -18.02 3.62 15.08
N LEU A 175 -18.88 2.81 14.47
CA LEU A 175 -18.75 1.34 14.43
C LEU A 175 -17.84 0.84 13.31
N LEU A 176 -17.71 1.59 12.21
CA LEU A 176 -16.89 1.20 11.05
C LEU A 176 -15.43 0.88 11.41
N PRO A 177 -14.69 1.68 12.20
CA PRO A 177 -13.32 1.36 12.58
C PRO A 177 -13.23 0.13 13.48
N LEU A 178 -14.24 -0.17 14.30
CA LEU A 178 -14.31 -1.42 15.08
C LEU A 178 -14.51 -2.62 14.15
N ALA A 179 -15.41 -2.51 13.17
CA ALA A 179 -15.60 -3.55 12.16
C ALA A 179 -14.30 -3.80 11.37
N SER A 180 -13.54 -2.74 11.06
CA SER A 180 -12.22 -2.86 10.43
C SER A 180 -11.21 -3.60 11.32
N LEU A 181 -11.16 -3.32 12.62
CA LEU A 181 -10.31 -4.04 13.59
C LEU A 181 -10.68 -5.53 13.70
N VAL A 182 -11.96 -5.84 13.67
CA VAL A 182 -12.44 -7.23 13.62
C VAL A 182 -11.98 -7.91 12.33
N GLY A 183 -12.17 -7.27 11.17
CA GLY A 183 -11.67 -7.75 9.88
C GLY A 183 -10.15 -7.98 9.88
N TYR A 184 -9.40 -7.06 10.46
CA TYR A 184 -7.96 -7.19 10.64
C TYR A 184 -7.58 -8.43 11.47
N SER A 185 -8.31 -8.70 12.56
CA SER A 185 -8.08 -9.88 13.40
C SER A 185 -8.30 -11.20 12.65
N PHE A 186 -9.27 -11.25 11.73
CA PHE A 186 -9.48 -12.40 10.85
C PHE A 186 -8.39 -12.49 9.77
N ALA A 187 -7.97 -11.37 9.20
CA ALA A 187 -6.95 -11.32 8.16
C ALA A 187 -5.57 -11.80 8.66
N GLN A 188 -5.26 -11.66 9.94
CA GLN A 188 -4.02 -12.18 10.54
C GLN A 188 -3.86 -13.69 10.45
N ARG A 189 -4.93 -14.43 10.19
CA ARG A 189 -4.91 -15.89 10.01
C ARG A 189 -4.53 -16.31 8.59
N ALA A 190 -4.34 -15.36 7.67
CA ALA A 190 -3.91 -15.64 6.30
C ALA A 190 -2.48 -16.21 6.24
N PRO A 191 -2.16 -17.03 5.22
CA PRO A 191 -0.81 -17.55 5.02
C PRO A 191 0.20 -16.41 4.87
N ARG A 192 1.26 -16.46 5.64
CA ARG A 192 2.32 -15.43 5.60
C ARG A 192 3.34 -15.74 4.52
N ARG A 193 3.94 -14.69 3.99
CA ARG A 193 5.05 -14.78 3.04
C ARG A 193 6.27 -15.41 3.72
N ALA A 194 6.93 -16.34 3.03
CA ALA A 194 8.20 -16.88 3.51
C ALA A 194 9.25 -15.75 3.62
N PRO A 195 10.12 -15.76 4.64
CA PRO A 195 11.19 -14.78 4.73
C PRO A 195 12.10 -14.90 3.51
N VAL A 196 12.23 -13.81 2.76
CA VAL A 196 13.17 -13.74 1.63
C VAL A 196 14.54 -13.43 2.20
N HIS A 197 15.53 -14.31 1.94
CA HIS A 197 16.93 -14.12 2.35
C HIS A 197 17.69 -13.10 1.48
N GLN A 198 16.99 -12.19 0.82
CA GLN A 198 17.56 -11.19 -0.04
C GLN A 198 17.71 -9.87 0.70
N HIS A 199 18.94 -9.38 0.85
CA HIS A 199 19.22 -8.03 1.32
C HIS A 199 19.02 -7.06 0.16
N ALA A 200 17.90 -6.35 0.14
CA ALA A 200 17.74 -5.22 -0.75
C ALA A 200 18.57 -4.05 -0.21
N THR A 201 19.52 -3.56 -0.99
CA THR A 201 20.16 -2.29 -0.71
C THR A 201 19.14 -1.18 -0.92
N TRP A 202 18.94 -0.36 0.13
CA TRP A 202 18.03 0.78 0.06
C TRP A 202 18.71 1.91 -0.73
N ASP A 203 18.30 2.12 -1.96
CA ASP A 203 18.72 3.30 -2.72
C ASP A 203 17.81 4.49 -2.36
N ALA A 204 18.41 5.50 -1.73
CA ALA A 204 17.67 6.67 -1.23
C ALA A 204 17.11 7.54 -2.36
N VAL A 205 17.77 7.58 -3.53
CA VAL A 205 17.39 8.47 -4.64
C VAL A 205 16.06 8.06 -5.29
N PRO A 206 15.83 6.81 -5.70
CA PRO A 206 14.52 6.38 -6.22
C PRO A 206 13.38 6.56 -5.21
N VAL A 207 13.66 6.32 -3.93
CA VAL A 207 12.66 6.50 -2.87
C VAL A 207 12.27 7.97 -2.71
N ALA A 208 13.25 8.88 -2.70
CA ALA A 208 12.98 10.33 -2.63
C ALA A 208 12.16 10.80 -3.83
N LYS A 209 12.49 10.37 -5.05
CA LYS A 209 11.72 10.66 -6.26
C LYS A 209 10.29 10.15 -6.17
N ALA A 210 10.09 8.92 -5.71
CA ALA A 210 8.77 8.34 -5.52
C ALA A 210 7.94 9.14 -4.50
N LEU A 211 8.54 9.58 -3.39
CA LEU A 211 7.86 10.42 -2.40
C LEU A 211 7.48 11.80 -2.97
N VAL A 212 8.34 12.41 -3.79
CA VAL A 212 8.01 13.67 -4.48
C VAL A 212 6.86 13.47 -5.46
N ALA A 213 6.90 12.42 -6.26
CA ALA A 213 5.82 12.08 -7.19
C ALA A 213 4.50 11.86 -6.47
N LEU A 214 4.54 11.13 -5.36
CA LEU A 214 3.41 10.88 -4.49
C LEU A 214 2.83 12.18 -3.93
N PHE A 215 3.69 13.08 -3.45
CA PHE A 215 3.29 14.39 -2.97
C PHE A 215 2.57 15.20 -4.06
N VAL A 216 3.16 15.29 -5.26
CA VAL A 216 2.59 16.04 -6.40
C VAL A 216 1.25 15.44 -6.84
N ALA A 217 1.15 14.12 -6.99
CA ALA A 217 -0.10 13.47 -7.39
C ALA A 217 -1.22 13.70 -6.36
N ASN A 218 -0.90 13.64 -5.07
CA ASN A 218 -1.85 13.94 -4.00
C ASN A 218 -2.20 15.43 -3.91
N ALA A 219 -1.28 16.33 -4.23
CA ALA A 219 -1.57 17.77 -4.29
C ALA A 219 -2.55 18.06 -5.45
N VAL A 220 -2.31 17.49 -6.61
CA VAL A 220 -3.23 17.60 -7.75
C VAL A 220 -4.61 17.03 -7.40
N TRP A 221 -4.66 15.88 -6.74
CA TRP A 221 -5.90 15.30 -6.22
C TRP A 221 -6.61 16.25 -5.25
N GLY A 222 -5.90 16.86 -4.31
CA GLY A 222 -6.47 17.84 -3.36
C GLY A 222 -7.06 19.07 -4.04
N VAL A 223 -6.40 19.61 -5.09
CA VAL A 223 -6.92 20.72 -5.90
C VAL A 223 -8.22 20.31 -6.59
N SER A 224 -8.25 19.12 -7.21
CA SER A 224 -9.44 18.65 -7.95
C SER A 224 -10.67 18.57 -7.06
N GLN A 225 -10.51 18.10 -5.83
CA GLN A 225 -11.60 17.97 -4.85
C GLN A 225 -12.23 19.31 -4.44
N LYS A 226 -11.61 20.44 -4.72
CA LYS A 226 -12.13 21.77 -4.36
C LYS A 226 -12.58 22.58 -5.57
N VAL A 227 -11.88 22.43 -6.68
CA VAL A 227 -12.17 23.21 -7.90
C VAL A 227 -13.27 22.56 -8.75
N LEU A 228 -13.33 21.23 -8.81
CA LEU A 228 -14.27 20.52 -9.66
C LEU A 228 -15.56 20.12 -8.93
N THR A 229 -15.52 19.71 -7.67
CA THR A 229 -16.72 19.36 -6.90
C THR A 229 -17.70 20.53 -6.76
N GLY A 230 -17.24 21.77 -6.89
CA GLY A 230 -18.10 22.95 -6.92
C GLY A 230 -18.82 23.20 -8.26
N THR A 231 -18.44 22.44 -9.30
CA THR A 231 -18.97 22.63 -10.67
C THR A 231 -19.89 21.50 -11.12
N SER A 232 -19.86 20.33 -10.47
CA SER A 232 -20.71 19.21 -10.84
C SER A 232 -22.12 19.34 -10.22
N ALA A 233 -23.14 19.06 -11.04
CA ALA A 233 -24.53 19.10 -10.63
C ALA A 233 -24.89 18.02 -9.60
N SER A 234 -24.07 16.96 -9.45
CA SER A 234 -24.28 15.86 -8.51
C SER A 234 -23.00 15.16 -8.13
N VAL A 235 -22.49 15.45 -6.93
CA VAL A 235 -21.37 14.76 -6.32
C VAL A 235 -21.64 13.26 -6.12
N ASP A 236 -22.91 12.91 -5.84
CA ASP A 236 -23.32 11.52 -5.64
C ASP A 236 -23.16 10.67 -6.92
N LEU A 237 -23.50 11.26 -8.10
CA LEU A 237 -23.31 10.61 -9.38
C LEU A 237 -21.83 10.41 -9.69
N ALA A 238 -20.97 11.38 -9.35
CA ALA A 238 -19.52 11.25 -9.52
C ALA A 238 -18.96 10.09 -8.66
N PHE A 239 -19.36 10.00 -7.38
CA PHE A 239 -18.97 8.88 -6.52
C PHE A 239 -19.52 7.53 -7.02
N ALA A 240 -20.78 7.48 -7.48
CA ALA A 240 -21.38 6.28 -8.05
C ALA A 240 -20.63 5.82 -9.30
N PHE A 241 -20.30 6.74 -10.20
CA PHE A 241 -19.58 6.43 -11.43
C PHE A 241 -18.13 6.01 -11.13
N GLY A 242 -17.43 6.70 -10.22
CA GLY A 242 -16.10 6.30 -9.78
C GLY A 242 -16.08 4.90 -9.12
N GLY A 243 -17.09 4.59 -8.31
CA GLY A 243 -17.27 3.25 -7.74
C GLY A 243 -17.54 2.18 -8.79
N LEU A 244 -18.32 2.50 -9.84
CA LEU A 244 -18.55 1.60 -10.98
C LEU A 244 -17.24 1.35 -11.76
N CYS A 245 -16.45 2.37 -12.02
CA CYS A 245 -15.13 2.23 -12.64
C CYS A 245 -14.20 1.33 -11.79
N LEU A 246 -14.21 1.50 -10.48
CA LEU A 246 -13.42 0.67 -9.58
C LEU A 246 -13.91 -0.78 -9.55
N LEU A 247 -15.22 -1.01 -9.57
CA LEU A 247 -15.80 -2.35 -9.67
C LEU A 247 -15.39 -3.04 -10.98
N ALA A 248 -15.48 -2.34 -12.11
CA ALA A 248 -15.05 -2.85 -13.40
C ALA A 248 -13.54 -3.17 -13.43
N PHE A 249 -12.72 -2.30 -12.84
CA PHE A 249 -11.30 -2.53 -12.70
C PHE A 249 -10.98 -3.72 -11.78
N THR A 250 -11.70 -3.86 -10.68
CA THR A 250 -11.59 -5.02 -9.78
C THR A 250 -11.93 -6.31 -10.53
N ALA A 251 -13.03 -6.34 -11.28
CA ALA A 251 -13.40 -7.48 -12.10
C ALA A 251 -12.32 -7.82 -13.15
N TYR A 252 -11.76 -6.80 -13.82
CA TYR A 252 -10.64 -6.98 -14.76
C TYR A 252 -9.42 -7.65 -14.09
N LEU A 253 -9.03 -7.22 -12.89
CA LEU A 253 -7.90 -7.80 -12.16
C LEU A 253 -8.11 -9.26 -11.78
N PHE A 254 -9.37 -9.68 -11.55
CA PHE A 254 -9.67 -11.08 -11.23
C PHE A 254 -9.76 -11.98 -12.48
N VAL A 255 -10.16 -11.44 -13.62
CA VAL A 255 -10.45 -12.21 -14.84
C VAL A 255 -9.25 -12.22 -15.81
N ALA A 256 -8.60 -11.08 -16.01
CA ALA A 256 -7.67 -10.90 -17.12
C ALA A 256 -6.23 -10.54 -16.72
N ALA A 257 -6.00 -10.05 -15.49
CA ALA A 257 -4.66 -9.59 -15.10
C ALA A 257 -3.81 -10.75 -14.55
N PRO A 258 -2.50 -10.81 -14.90
CA PRO A 258 -1.55 -11.71 -14.27
C PRO A 258 -1.51 -11.50 -12.76
N THR A 259 -1.45 -12.60 -12.00
CA THR A 259 -1.66 -12.59 -10.55
C THR A 259 -0.56 -11.88 -9.74
N ASP A 260 0.62 -11.66 -10.32
CA ASP A 260 1.83 -11.29 -9.58
C ASP A 260 2.43 -9.92 -9.95
N GLU A 261 1.85 -9.19 -10.91
CA GLU A 261 2.38 -7.90 -11.33
C GLU A 261 1.75 -6.71 -10.58
N PRO A 262 2.51 -6.00 -9.70
CA PRO A 262 2.04 -4.77 -9.07
C PRO A 262 1.79 -3.63 -10.08
N THR A 263 2.36 -3.78 -11.29
CA THR A 263 2.25 -2.81 -12.39
C THR A 263 0.80 -2.58 -12.85
N ALA A 264 -0.08 -3.58 -12.72
CA ALA A 264 -1.48 -3.45 -13.12
C ALA A 264 -2.22 -2.36 -12.32
N LEU A 265 -1.86 -2.14 -11.05
CA LEU A 265 -2.53 -1.14 -10.19
C LEU A 265 -2.10 0.30 -10.46
N TYR A 266 -0.86 0.55 -10.88
CA TYR A 266 -0.42 1.94 -11.10
C TYR A 266 -0.66 2.46 -12.51
N ARG A 267 -0.75 1.57 -13.51
CA ARG A 267 -0.97 1.96 -14.91
C ARG A 267 -2.17 2.88 -15.13
N PRO A 268 -3.34 2.68 -14.49
CA PRO A 268 -4.50 3.53 -14.71
C PRO A 268 -4.46 4.88 -13.97
N ILE A 269 -3.56 5.08 -12.98
CA ILE A 269 -3.60 6.24 -12.08
C ILE A 269 -3.46 7.56 -12.84
N LEU A 270 -2.32 7.74 -13.52
CA LEU A 270 -2.05 9.00 -14.23
C LEU A 270 -2.98 9.22 -15.42
N PRO A 271 -3.25 8.20 -16.28
CA PRO A 271 -4.24 8.34 -17.34
C PRO A 271 -5.64 8.68 -16.82
N ALA A 272 -6.10 8.06 -15.74
CA ALA A 272 -7.41 8.36 -15.18
C ALA A 272 -7.49 9.80 -14.65
N LEU A 273 -6.50 10.25 -13.86
CA LEU A 273 -6.46 11.62 -13.38
C LEU A 273 -6.39 12.63 -14.52
N ALA A 274 -5.52 12.42 -15.50
CA ALA A 274 -5.38 13.31 -16.65
C ALA A 274 -6.64 13.32 -17.53
N CYS A 275 -7.26 12.16 -17.77
CA CYS A 275 -8.50 12.04 -18.52
C CYS A 275 -9.66 12.76 -17.81
N GLY A 276 -9.79 12.57 -16.50
CA GLY A 276 -10.81 13.27 -15.71
C GLY A 276 -10.70 14.79 -15.82
N PHE A 277 -9.48 15.34 -15.72
CA PHE A 277 -9.26 16.77 -15.95
C PHE A 277 -9.54 17.19 -17.41
N ALA A 278 -9.16 16.37 -18.39
CA ALA A 278 -9.38 16.67 -19.79
C ALA A 278 -10.88 16.75 -20.15
N LEU A 279 -11.73 15.96 -19.50
CA LEU A 279 -13.18 15.98 -19.69
C LEU A 279 -13.82 17.31 -19.29
N VAL A 280 -13.19 18.12 -18.43
CA VAL A 280 -13.64 19.48 -18.10
C VAL A 280 -13.72 20.39 -19.32
N PHE A 281 -12.91 20.12 -20.36
CA PHE A 281 -12.89 20.91 -21.60
C PHE A 281 -13.96 20.49 -22.63
N VAL A 282 -14.49 19.27 -22.49
CA VAL A 282 -15.33 18.65 -23.52
C VAL A 282 -16.76 18.50 -23.05
N LEU A 283 -16.98 18.24 -21.77
CA LEU A 283 -18.30 17.93 -21.23
C LEU A 283 -19.06 19.19 -20.82
N PRO A 284 -20.37 19.22 -21.04
CA PRO A 284 -21.25 20.26 -20.50
C PRO A 284 -21.32 20.12 -18.94
N PRO A 285 -21.73 21.20 -18.22
CA PRO A 285 -21.75 21.21 -16.75
C PRO A 285 -22.55 20.07 -16.12
N GLU A 286 -23.63 19.61 -16.75
CA GLU A 286 -24.47 18.50 -16.30
C GLU A 286 -23.77 17.14 -16.31
N ASP A 287 -22.79 16.96 -17.20
CA ASP A 287 -22.07 15.70 -17.40
C ASP A 287 -20.66 15.68 -16.76
N LEU A 288 -20.24 16.79 -16.12
CA LEU A 288 -18.92 16.87 -15.47
C LEU A 288 -18.71 15.81 -14.39
N PHE A 289 -19.80 15.24 -13.83
CA PHE A 289 -19.72 14.13 -12.88
C PHE A 289 -19.00 12.90 -13.44
N LEU A 290 -18.98 12.71 -14.77
CA LEU A 290 -18.25 11.62 -15.42
C LEU A 290 -16.73 11.82 -15.28
N GLY A 291 -16.25 13.04 -15.58
CA GLY A 291 -14.84 13.41 -15.40
C GLY A 291 -14.39 13.31 -13.95
N GLU A 292 -15.23 13.82 -13.05
CA GLU A 292 -15.00 13.77 -11.59
C GLU A 292 -14.98 12.33 -11.08
N GLY A 293 -15.88 11.46 -11.54
CA GLY A 293 -15.89 10.05 -11.19
C GLY A 293 -14.66 9.29 -11.68
N ILE A 294 -14.14 9.59 -12.87
CA ILE A 294 -12.86 9.03 -13.36
C ILE A 294 -11.70 9.50 -12.47
N MET A 295 -11.68 10.76 -12.04
CA MET A 295 -10.66 11.24 -11.10
C MET A 295 -10.78 10.58 -9.73
N ILE A 296 -12.00 10.39 -9.21
CA ILE A 296 -12.26 9.63 -7.98
C ILE A 296 -11.66 8.22 -8.10
N PHE A 297 -11.94 7.52 -9.19
CA PHE A 297 -11.33 6.22 -9.47
C PHE A 297 -9.80 6.27 -9.46
N GLY A 298 -9.19 7.22 -10.19
CA GLY A 298 -7.74 7.40 -10.25
C GLY A 298 -7.11 7.71 -8.89
N GLY A 299 -7.76 8.55 -8.09
CA GLY A 299 -7.33 8.88 -6.72
C GLY A 299 -7.34 7.67 -5.78
N TYR A 300 -8.36 6.83 -5.85
CA TYR A 300 -8.40 5.60 -5.05
C TYR A 300 -7.42 4.54 -5.55
N CYS A 301 -7.15 4.46 -6.85
CA CYS A 301 -6.04 3.65 -7.37
C CYS A 301 -4.69 4.15 -6.83
N LEU A 302 -4.50 5.46 -6.71
CA LEU A 302 -3.29 6.04 -6.10
C LEU A 302 -3.16 5.66 -4.63
N ASP A 303 -4.23 5.75 -3.84
CA ASP A 303 -4.22 5.31 -2.42
C ASP A 303 -3.87 3.83 -2.29
N MET A 304 -4.47 2.95 -3.09
CA MET A 304 -4.16 1.52 -3.11
C MET A 304 -2.70 1.25 -3.51
N PHE A 305 -2.19 1.99 -4.49
CA PHE A 305 -0.80 1.88 -4.93
C PHE A 305 0.19 2.25 -3.82
N ILE A 306 -0.07 3.34 -3.09
CA ILE A 306 0.75 3.74 -1.93
C ILE A 306 0.84 2.60 -0.92
N MET A 307 -0.29 1.98 -0.59
CA MET A 307 -0.36 0.89 0.37
C MET A 307 0.40 -0.34 -0.12
N LEU A 308 0.22 -0.70 -1.40
CA LEU A 308 0.88 -1.85 -2.02
C LEU A 308 2.40 -1.67 -2.05
N VAL A 309 2.89 -0.54 -2.57
CA VAL A 309 4.33 -0.24 -2.68
C VAL A 309 4.96 -0.14 -1.30
N SER A 310 4.30 0.55 -0.36
CA SER A 310 4.82 0.67 1.01
C SER A 310 4.95 -0.69 1.70
N SER A 311 4.00 -1.62 1.47
CA SER A 311 4.05 -2.96 2.03
C SER A 311 5.21 -3.78 1.44
N ASP A 312 5.40 -3.70 0.14
CA ASP A 312 6.44 -4.44 -0.56
C ASP A 312 7.84 -3.90 -0.23
N VAL A 313 8.00 -2.56 -0.20
CA VAL A 313 9.25 -1.89 0.21
C VAL A 313 9.60 -2.23 1.66
N ALA A 314 8.64 -2.18 2.59
CA ALA A 314 8.88 -2.53 3.99
C ALA A 314 9.36 -3.98 4.16
N PHE A 315 8.77 -4.90 3.40
CA PHE A 315 9.16 -6.31 3.40
C PHE A 315 10.56 -6.53 2.83
N ARG A 316 10.84 -6.01 1.62
CA ARG A 316 12.11 -6.23 0.91
C ARG A 316 13.29 -5.51 1.57
N ALA A 317 13.10 -4.25 1.97
CA ALA A 317 14.15 -3.46 2.59
C ALA A 317 14.34 -3.76 4.08
N ARG A 318 13.57 -4.69 4.68
CA ARG A 318 13.57 -5.02 6.11
C ARG A 318 13.51 -3.78 7.02
N LYS A 319 12.86 -2.72 6.53
CA LYS A 319 12.67 -1.50 7.32
C LYS A 319 11.43 -1.63 8.20
N PRO A 320 11.40 -0.98 9.35
CA PRO A 320 10.20 -0.96 10.19
C PRO A 320 9.00 -0.46 9.38
N VAL A 321 7.95 -1.28 9.30
CA VAL A 321 6.72 -0.98 8.55
C VAL A 321 6.16 0.38 8.93
N VAL A 322 6.18 0.70 10.24
CA VAL A 322 5.73 1.98 10.79
C VAL A 322 6.44 3.18 10.14
N LEU A 323 7.76 3.06 9.88
CA LEU A 323 8.53 4.13 9.24
C LEU A 323 8.18 4.26 7.76
N VAL A 324 8.10 3.15 7.02
CA VAL A 324 7.81 3.17 5.58
C VAL A 324 6.39 3.66 5.32
N PHE A 325 5.39 3.03 5.94
CA PHE A 325 3.99 3.43 5.80
C PHE A 325 3.73 4.83 6.36
N GLY A 326 4.22 5.10 7.57
CA GLY A 326 4.01 6.40 8.22
C GLY A 326 4.59 7.54 7.39
N THR A 327 5.78 7.37 6.80
CA THR A 327 6.40 8.41 5.95
C THR A 327 5.65 8.57 4.63
N ALA A 328 5.29 7.48 3.94
CA ALA A 328 4.56 7.54 2.68
C ALA A 328 3.18 8.18 2.86
N LEU A 329 2.44 7.79 3.90
CA LEU A 329 1.12 8.34 4.20
C LEU A 329 1.20 9.80 4.70
N PHE A 330 2.22 10.16 5.48
CA PHE A 330 2.47 11.54 5.84
C PHE A 330 2.67 12.42 4.60
N VAL A 331 3.53 12.00 3.68
CA VAL A 331 3.81 12.73 2.43
C VAL A 331 2.56 12.84 1.56
N ALA A 332 1.79 11.76 1.43
CA ALA A 332 0.53 11.76 0.69
C ALA A 332 -0.47 12.75 1.30
N ARG A 333 -0.68 12.72 2.62
CA ARG A 333 -1.60 13.64 3.30
C ARG A 333 -1.12 15.08 3.28
N ALA A 334 0.18 15.33 3.35
CA ALA A 334 0.76 16.66 3.19
C ALA A 334 0.54 17.21 1.77
N GLY A 335 0.69 16.37 0.74
CA GLY A 335 0.33 16.72 -0.64
C GLY A 335 -1.15 17.06 -0.76
N SER A 336 -2.04 16.18 -0.28
CA SER A 336 -3.49 16.42 -0.30
C SER A 336 -3.87 17.70 0.45
N LEU A 337 -3.24 17.98 1.58
CA LEU A 337 -3.46 19.21 2.35
C LEU A 337 -3.09 20.46 1.55
N LEU A 338 -1.88 20.48 0.98
CA LEU A 338 -1.44 21.60 0.15
C LEU A 338 -2.39 21.81 -1.03
N GLY A 339 -2.77 20.72 -1.69
CA GLY A 339 -3.71 20.77 -2.81
C GLY A 339 -5.10 21.26 -2.40
N THR A 340 -5.62 20.81 -1.26
CA THR A 340 -6.91 21.26 -0.73
C THR A 340 -6.88 22.78 -0.43
N LEU A 341 -5.85 23.25 0.25
CA LEU A 341 -5.70 24.68 0.58
C LEU A 341 -5.51 25.53 -0.69
N ALA A 342 -4.72 25.05 -1.64
CA ALA A 342 -4.54 25.72 -2.93
C ALA A 342 -5.85 25.73 -3.73
N GLY A 343 -6.59 24.62 -3.75
CA GLY A 343 -7.89 24.52 -4.40
C GLY A 343 -8.92 25.47 -3.79
N GLU A 344 -8.99 25.58 -2.45
CA GLU A 344 -9.85 26.55 -1.75
C GLU A 344 -9.47 28.00 -2.10
N ALA A 345 -8.18 28.31 -2.13
CA ALA A 345 -7.71 29.65 -2.51
C ALA A 345 -8.06 29.97 -3.98
N LEU A 346 -7.86 29.03 -4.90
CA LEU A 346 -8.20 29.18 -6.31
C LEU A 346 -9.72 29.37 -6.52
N ALA A 347 -10.53 28.60 -5.80
CA ALA A 347 -11.98 28.74 -5.83
C ALA A 347 -12.43 30.12 -5.32
N ASN A 348 -11.85 30.60 -4.21
CA ASN A 348 -12.14 31.92 -3.66
C ASN A 348 -11.71 33.06 -4.61
N MET A 349 -10.64 32.88 -5.37
CA MET A 349 -10.16 33.81 -6.38
C MET A 349 -10.97 33.73 -7.69
N GLN A 350 -11.96 32.87 -7.78
CA GLN A 350 -12.72 32.59 -9.00
C GLN A 350 -11.80 32.24 -10.19
N ALA A 351 -10.72 31.48 -9.90
CA ALA A 351 -9.79 31.08 -10.92
C ALA A 351 -10.49 30.24 -12.01
N SER A 352 -10.05 30.40 -13.26
CA SER A 352 -10.59 29.63 -14.36
C SER A 352 -10.41 28.12 -14.13
N THR A 353 -11.51 27.38 -14.02
CA THR A 353 -11.50 25.91 -13.89
C THR A 353 -10.69 25.25 -15.00
N VAL A 354 -10.81 25.77 -16.21
CA VAL A 354 -10.05 25.33 -17.40
C VAL A 354 -8.54 25.54 -17.19
N GLY A 355 -8.14 26.73 -16.73
CA GLY A 355 -6.73 27.04 -16.46
C GLY A 355 -6.14 26.14 -15.38
N VAL A 356 -6.90 25.89 -14.32
CA VAL A 356 -6.49 24.99 -13.21
C VAL A 356 -6.36 23.56 -13.73
N ALA A 357 -7.29 23.08 -14.54
CA ALA A 357 -7.24 21.73 -15.12
C ALA A 357 -6.00 21.56 -16.01
N PHE A 358 -5.65 22.55 -16.85
CA PHE A 358 -4.40 22.53 -17.63
C PHE A 358 -3.16 22.45 -16.75
N ALA A 359 -3.09 23.27 -15.71
CA ALA A 359 -1.96 23.26 -14.78
C ALA A 359 -1.83 21.90 -14.07
N CYS A 360 -2.95 21.30 -13.65
CA CYS A 360 -2.99 19.97 -13.04
C CYS A 360 -2.51 18.88 -14.00
N ILE A 361 -2.98 18.90 -15.26
CA ILE A 361 -2.51 17.94 -16.28
C ILE A 361 -1.00 18.10 -16.52
N ALA A 362 -0.50 19.34 -16.65
CA ALA A 362 0.94 19.59 -16.82
C ALA A 362 1.75 19.05 -15.63
N CYS A 363 1.30 19.28 -14.40
CA CYS A 363 1.93 18.72 -13.20
C CYS A 363 1.94 17.19 -13.21
N LEU A 364 0.83 16.53 -13.60
CA LEU A 364 0.75 15.07 -13.68
C LEU A 364 1.67 14.50 -14.76
N VAL A 365 1.75 15.15 -15.94
CA VAL A 365 2.64 14.73 -17.02
C VAL A 365 4.10 14.85 -16.58
N VAL A 366 4.49 15.99 -15.98
CA VAL A 366 5.84 16.17 -15.45
C VAL A 366 6.16 15.16 -14.36
N ALA A 367 5.26 14.96 -13.40
CA ALA A 367 5.44 13.97 -12.34
C ALA A 367 5.54 12.55 -12.92
N GLY A 368 4.70 12.22 -13.90
CA GLY A 368 4.69 10.91 -14.56
C GLY A 368 5.97 10.61 -15.33
N THR A 369 6.45 11.59 -16.10
CA THR A 369 7.64 11.38 -16.94
C THR A 369 8.94 11.41 -16.15
N LEU A 370 9.07 12.30 -15.15
CA LEU A 370 10.31 12.48 -14.41
C LEU A 370 10.42 11.54 -13.20
N LEU A 371 9.29 11.18 -12.59
CA LEU A 371 9.27 10.56 -11.27
C LEU A 371 8.68 9.13 -11.28
N PHE A 372 7.77 8.82 -12.21
CA PHE A 372 7.16 7.49 -12.39
C PHE A 372 7.62 6.78 -13.67
N SER A 373 8.84 7.02 -14.12
CA SER A 373 9.40 6.26 -15.25
C SER A 373 9.42 4.77 -14.89
N SER A 374 9.05 3.90 -15.83
CA SER A 374 9.15 2.43 -15.66
C SER A 374 10.53 2.00 -15.20
N SER A 375 11.60 2.69 -15.67
CA SER A 375 12.96 2.43 -15.24
C SER A 375 13.24 2.76 -13.77
N GLU A 376 12.59 3.76 -13.19
CA GLU A 376 12.74 4.10 -11.76
C GLU A 376 11.94 3.14 -10.87
N LEU A 377 10.74 2.75 -11.29
CA LEU A 377 9.98 1.69 -10.64
C LEU A 377 10.74 0.36 -10.70
N ASP A 378 11.29 0.00 -11.85
CA ASP A 378 12.14 -1.19 -11.99
C ASP A 378 13.39 -1.11 -11.08
N ARG A 379 13.97 0.09 -10.88
CA ARG A 379 15.07 0.28 -9.92
C ARG A 379 14.63 0.12 -8.47
N MET A 380 13.44 0.62 -8.11
CA MET A 380 12.86 0.39 -6.77
C MET A 380 12.56 -1.09 -6.54
N TYR A 381 12.13 -1.80 -7.59
CA TYR A 381 11.83 -3.23 -7.55
C TYR A 381 13.03 -4.12 -7.88
N ARG A 382 14.09 -3.60 -8.51
CA ARG A 382 15.37 -4.31 -8.61
C ARG A 382 15.99 -4.38 -7.22
N VAL A 383 15.64 -5.46 -6.56
CA VAL A 383 16.44 -5.97 -5.47
C VAL A 383 17.83 -6.19 -6.08
N HIS A 384 18.84 -5.44 -5.65
CA HIS A 384 20.20 -5.94 -5.76
C HIS A 384 20.20 -7.18 -4.88
N VAL A 385 20.00 -8.33 -5.53
CA VAL A 385 20.25 -9.62 -4.90
C VAL A 385 21.74 -9.60 -4.63
N GLU A 386 22.15 -9.20 -3.41
CA GLU A 386 23.41 -9.77 -2.95
C GLU A 386 23.20 -11.26 -3.03
N PRO A 387 23.99 -11.96 -3.85
CA PRO A 387 23.83 -13.39 -4.02
C PRO A 387 23.79 -13.97 -2.60
N SER A 388 22.73 -14.70 -2.27
CA SER A 388 22.72 -15.45 -1.02
C SER A 388 24.00 -16.28 -1.01
N ALA A 389 24.56 -16.58 0.16
CA ALA A 389 25.71 -17.46 0.21
C ALA A 389 25.46 -18.73 -0.64
N ASP A 390 24.22 -19.21 -0.68
CA ASP A 390 23.80 -20.35 -1.49
C ASP A 390 23.81 -20.05 -3.01
N SER A 391 23.34 -18.87 -3.47
CA SER A 391 23.39 -18.51 -4.88
C SER A 391 24.81 -18.18 -5.34
N LEU A 392 25.62 -17.58 -4.46
CA LEU A 392 27.04 -17.37 -4.70
C LEU A 392 27.80 -18.71 -4.85
N TYR A 393 27.43 -19.68 -3.99
CA TYR A 393 27.97 -21.03 -4.09
C TYR A 393 27.51 -21.73 -5.38
N GLU A 394 26.26 -21.59 -5.79
CA GLU A 394 25.75 -22.15 -7.04
C GLU A 394 26.46 -21.54 -8.27
N GLU A 395 26.66 -20.23 -8.26
CA GLU A 395 27.34 -19.52 -9.34
C GLU A 395 28.82 -19.90 -9.41
N LYS A 396 29.50 -20.02 -8.27
CA LYS A 396 30.88 -20.53 -8.19
C LYS A 396 30.98 -22.00 -8.67
N CYS A 397 30.03 -22.84 -8.26
CA CYS A 397 29.97 -24.21 -8.74
C CYS A 397 29.75 -24.30 -10.26
N ALA A 398 28.88 -23.41 -10.81
CA ALA A 398 28.65 -23.34 -12.24
C ALA A 398 29.91 -22.87 -13.01
N ALA A 399 30.62 -21.86 -12.47
CA ALA A 399 31.89 -21.39 -13.05
C ALA A 399 32.94 -22.49 -13.07
N ILE A 400 33.13 -23.21 -11.96
CA ILE A 400 34.06 -24.37 -11.88
C ILE A 400 33.63 -25.47 -12.84
N ALA A 401 32.33 -25.78 -12.92
CA ALA A 401 31.82 -26.81 -13.84
C ALA A 401 32.12 -26.48 -15.32
N ALA A 402 31.93 -25.20 -15.70
CA ALA A 402 32.25 -24.72 -17.05
C ALA A 402 33.76 -24.78 -17.33
N ALA A 403 34.60 -24.35 -16.39
CA ALA A 403 36.06 -24.36 -16.54
C ALA A 403 36.64 -25.78 -16.58
N CYS A 404 36.07 -26.72 -15.82
CA CYS A 404 36.57 -28.10 -15.70
C CYS A 404 35.82 -29.12 -16.59
N GLY A 405 34.88 -28.69 -17.41
CA GLY A 405 34.13 -29.57 -18.33
C GLY A 405 33.27 -30.60 -17.58
N LEU A 406 32.60 -30.20 -16.50
CA LEU A 406 31.67 -31.07 -15.79
C LEU A 406 30.37 -31.21 -16.59
N THR A 407 29.79 -32.40 -16.54
CA THR A 407 28.45 -32.65 -17.10
C THR A 407 27.36 -32.02 -16.22
N ALA A 408 26.13 -31.84 -16.75
CA ALA A 408 25.01 -31.36 -16.00
C ALA A 408 24.77 -32.17 -14.71
N ARG A 409 24.92 -33.48 -14.79
CA ARG A 409 24.76 -34.38 -13.62
C ARG A 409 25.90 -34.23 -12.60
N GLU A 410 27.11 -34.01 -13.06
CA GLU A 410 28.25 -33.73 -12.18
C GLU A 410 28.10 -32.35 -11.51
N LEU A 411 27.50 -31.35 -12.16
CA LEU A 411 27.20 -30.07 -11.57
C LEU A 411 26.17 -30.19 -10.43
N GLU A 412 25.10 -30.99 -10.61
CA GLU A 412 24.12 -31.24 -9.53
C GLU A 412 24.81 -31.90 -8.31
N VAL A 413 25.66 -32.89 -8.55
CA VAL A 413 26.44 -33.55 -7.49
C VAL A 413 27.43 -32.59 -6.84
N LEU A 414 28.09 -31.71 -7.62
CA LEU A 414 29.01 -30.68 -7.11
C LEU A 414 28.27 -29.69 -6.18
N GLY A 415 27.08 -29.26 -6.56
CA GLY A 415 26.26 -28.35 -5.71
C GLY A 415 25.90 -28.95 -4.34
N LEU A 416 25.64 -30.28 -4.30
CA LEU A 416 25.35 -30.96 -3.03
C LEU A 416 26.64 -31.19 -2.21
N LEU A 417 27.77 -31.52 -2.88
CA LEU A 417 29.09 -31.64 -2.21
C LEU A 417 29.55 -30.33 -1.60
N ALA A 418 29.36 -29.20 -2.32
CA ALA A 418 29.68 -27.87 -1.86
C ALA A 418 28.92 -27.49 -0.59
N ARG A 419 27.65 -27.91 -0.49
CA ARG A 419 26.80 -27.76 0.69
C ARG A 419 27.13 -28.76 1.82
N GLY A 420 28.19 -29.52 1.67
CA GLY A 420 28.63 -30.44 2.71
C GLY A 420 27.85 -31.74 2.79
N ARG A 421 27.10 -32.15 1.76
CA ARG A 421 26.33 -33.41 1.76
C ARG A 421 27.21 -34.61 1.50
N SER A 422 26.89 -35.74 2.14
CA SER A 422 27.64 -37.01 1.97
C SER A 422 27.17 -37.79 0.72
N ALA A 423 28.00 -38.71 0.20
CA ALA A 423 27.63 -39.54 -0.94
C ALA A 423 26.34 -40.37 -0.73
N PRO A 424 26.04 -40.93 0.47
CA PRO A 424 24.74 -41.54 0.72
C PRO A 424 23.58 -40.57 0.58
N PHE A 425 23.67 -39.35 1.14
CA PHE A 425 22.64 -38.31 1.03
C PHE A 425 22.43 -37.91 -0.45
N ILE A 426 23.54 -37.78 -1.23
CA ILE A 426 23.48 -37.45 -2.64
C ILE A 426 22.78 -38.56 -3.45
N ALA A 427 23.03 -39.81 -3.10
CA ALA A 427 22.37 -40.93 -3.72
C ALA A 427 20.85 -40.92 -3.51
N ASP A 428 20.42 -40.68 -2.28
CA ASP A 428 19.00 -40.57 -1.92
C ASP A 428 18.33 -39.36 -2.58
N GLU A 429 18.95 -38.17 -2.50
CA GLU A 429 18.42 -36.93 -3.06
C GLU A 429 18.27 -36.97 -4.58
N LEU A 430 19.25 -37.55 -5.26
CA LEU A 430 19.26 -37.65 -6.73
C LEU A 430 18.64 -38.95 -7.26
N CYS A 431 18.08 -39.77 -6.37
CA CYS A 431 17.47 -41.07 -6.70
C CYS A 431 18.39 -41.96 -7.55
N ILE A 432 19.69 -42.11 -7.18
CA ILE A 432 20.70 -42.94 -7.85
C ILE A 432 21.32 -43.94 -6.88
N ALA A 433 21.91 -44.99 -7.42
CA ALA A 433 22.63 -45.95 -6.59
C ALA A 433 23.84 -45.31 -5.90
N LEU A 434 24.17 -45.72 -4.68
CA LEU A 434 25.30 -45.20 -3.90
C LEU A 434 26.63 -45.34 -4.66
N GLY A 435 26.81 -46.44 -5.43
CA GLY A 435 27.97 -46.64 -6.29
C GLY A 435 28.09 -45.58 -7.38
N THR A 436 26.96 -45.20 -7.98
CA THR A 436 26.87 -44.15 -9.00
C THR A 436 27.20 -42.76 -8.40
N ALA A 437 26.67 -42.44 -7.22
CA ALA A 437 27.01 -41.21 -6.52
C ALA A 437 28.52 -41.11 -6.20
N LYS A 438 29.12 -42.18 -5.69
CA LYS A 438 30.59 -42.26 -5.46
C LYS A 438 31.39 -42.08 -6.74
N ASN A 439 30.95 -42.67 -7.87
CA ASN A 439 31.61 -42.51 -9.15
C ASN A 439 31.57 -41.08 -9.67
N HIS A 440 30.41 -40.37 -9.50
CA HIS A 440 30.33 -38.94 -9.83
C HIS A 440 31.25 -38.12 -8.97
N VAL A 441 31.30 -38.35 -7.64
CA VAL A 441 32.22 -37.66 -6.73
C VAL A 441 33.68 -37.85 -7.13
N SER A 442 34.09 -39.08 -7.45
CA SER A 442 35.44 -39.38 -7.90
C SER A 442 35.75 -38.70 -9.24
N SER A 443 34.81 -38.70 -10.18
CA SER A 443 34.97 -38.03 -11.47
C SER A 443 35.13 -36.53 -11.31
N ILE A 444 34.33 -35.89 -10.43
CA ILE A 444 34.43 -34.47 -10.11
C ILE A 444 35.80 -34.15 -9.54
N TYR A 445 36.29 -34.89 -8.51
CA TYR A 445 37.61 -34.66 -7.92
C TYR A 445 38.72 -34.74 -8.96
N ARG A 446 38.65 -35.72 -9.86
CA ARG A 446 39.62 -35.89 -10.96
C ARG A 446 39.58 -34.73 -11.95
N LYS A 447 38.39 -34.30 -12.37
CA LYS A 447 38.21 -33.23 -13.36
C LYS A 447 38.58 -31.86 -12.79
N VAL A 448 38.24 -31.62 -11.55
CA VAL A 448 38.53 -30.38 -10.82
C VAL A 448 40.00 -30.34 -10.32
N GLY A 449 40.68 -31.49 -10.29
CA GLY A 449 42.10 -31.58 -9.89
C GLY A 449 42.30 -31.52 -8.36
N VAL A 450 41.29 -31.90 -7.55
CA VAL A 450 41.35 -31.92 -6.08
C VAL A 450 41.41 -33.38 -5.58
N ARG A 451 42.00 -33.57 -4.38
CA ARG A 451 42.17 -34.90 -3.82
C ARG A 451 41.11 -35.30 -2.80
N ASP A 452 40.51 -34.31 -2.17
CA ASP A 452 39.56 -34.50 -1.10
C ASP A 452 38.52 -33.38 -1.05
N ARG A 453 37.54 -33.57 -0.19
CA ARG A 453 36.43 -32.66 -0.01
C ARG A 453 36.86 -31.28 0.52
N GLN A 454 37.83 -31.23 1.43
CA GLN A 454 38.30 -29.98 2.01
C GLN A 454 39.01 -29.13 0.96
N SER A 455 39.81 -29.77 0.09
CA SER A 455 40.45 -29.09 -1.04
C SER A 455 39.46 -28.55 -2.05
N LEU A 456 38.34 -29.28 -2.29
CA LEU A 456 37.24 -28.81 -3.13
C LEU A 456 36.56 -27.60 -2.52
N HIS A 457 36.26 -27.64 -1.23
CA HIS A 457 35.62 -26.52 -0.52
C HIS A 457 36.51 -25.27 -0.53
N ASN A 458 37.79 -25.41 -0.24
CA ASN A 458 38.75 -24.31 -0.28
C ASN A 458 38.86 -23.70 -1.70
N MET A 459 38.74 -24.53 -2.74
CA MET A 459 38.75 -24.09 -4.14
C MET A 459 37.50 -23.26 -4.45
N ILE A 460 36.31 -23.73 -4.04
CA ILE A 460 35.04 -23.01 -4.22
C ILE A 460 35.06 -21.66 -3.48
N GLU A 461 35.62 -21.63 -2.26
CA GLU A 461 35.74 -20.38 -1.51
C GLU A 461 36.65 -19.36 -2.19
N ARG A 462 37.76 -19.80 -2.80
CA ARG A 462 38.75 -18.94 -3.47
C ARG A 462 38.32 -18.51 -4.87
N GLU A 463 37.33 -19.16 -5.47
CA GLU A 463 36.84 -18.78 -6.78
C GLU A 463 36.26 -17.36 -6.71
N SER A 464 36.90 -16.42 -7.41
CA SER A 464 36.44 -15.05 -7.57
C SER A 464 35.56 -14.98 -8.81
N LEU A 465 34.29 -14.63 -8.63
CA LEU A 465 33.41 -14.31 -9.76
C LEU A 465 33.98 -13.05 -10.47
N ARG A 466 34.39 -13.22 -11.72
CA ARG A 466 34.83 -12.14 -12.60
C ARG A 466 33.67 -11.47 -13.31
#